data_4a88c83957d9279718fd56042abc01c7
#
_entry.id   4a88c83957d9279718fd56042abc01c7
#
_cell.length_a   1.000
_cell.length_b   1.000
_cell.length_c   1.000
_cell.angle_alpha   90.00
_cell.angle_beta   90.00
_cell.angle_gamma   90.00
#
_symmetry.space_group_name_H-M   'P 1'
#
loop_
_entity.id
_entity.type
_entity.pdbx_description
1 polymer ?
#
loop_
_entity_poly.entity_id
_entity_poly.type
_entity_poly.pdbx_seq_one_letter_code
_entity_poly.pdbx_strand_id
1 'polypeptide(L)'
;YDGRIKEKNVTLAISQALYERLEKLPGYKPVMIREGDYYVELKRRPEIARQNRADLFVAIHADWYRNSRARGVTVYALSGDRADRENSARVAEKENSADLLGGVGGDLALGELDDDVALTLVSLQMAWSMEQSLMAGTSILDSLAGVTRIRKTKVQQASLQVLNSPDI
;
A
#
# COMPACT_ATOMS: atom_id res chain seq x y z
N TYR A 1 -11.24 18.26 -19.94
CA TYR A 1 -9.88 18.33 -19.28
C TYR A 1 -9.09 19.40 -19.99
N ASP A 2 -8.84 20.51 -19.37
CA ASP A 2 -8.17 21.65 -20.01
C ASP A 2 -6.62 21.58 -19.96
N GLY A 3 -6.07 20.42 -19.61
CA GLY A 3 -4.63 20.14 -19.63
C GLY A 3 -3.78 20.85 -18.56
N ARG A 4 -4.37 21.69 -17.71
CA ARG A 4 -3.63 22.50 -16.72
C ARG A 4 -3.30 21.73 -15.45
N ILE A 5 -4.16 20.78 -15.02
CA ILE A 5 -3.96 19.99 -13.80
C ILE A 5 -3.63 18.57 -14.21
N LYS A 6 -2.45 18.08 -13.84
CA LYS A 6 -2.00 16.70 -14.05
C LYS A 6 -2.05 15.94 -12.74
N GLU A 7 -2.56 14.69 -12.77
CA GLU A 7 -2.61 13.81 -11.59
C GLU A 7 -1.26 13.76 -10.87
N LYS A 8 -0.17 13.55 -11.61
CA LYS A 8 1.18 13.45 -11.04
C LYS A 8 1.59 14.65 -10.18
N ASN A 9 1.11 15.86 -10.50
CA ASN A 9 1.41 17.07 -9.73
C ASN A 9 0.55 17.14 -8.47
N VAL A 10 -0.72 16.79 -8.57
CA VAL A 10 -1.65 16.79 -7.44
C VAL A 10 -1.22 15.75 -6.40
N THR A 11 -0.94 14.53 -6.85
CA THR A 11 -0.52 13.44 -5.96
C THR A 11 0.80 13.75 -5.29
N LEU A 12 1.78 14.32 -6.00
CA LEU A 12 3.06 14.73 -5.42
C LEU A 12 2.86 15.82 -4.35
N ALA A 13 2.07 16.85 -4.65
CA ALA A 13 1.81 17.93 -3.70
C ALA A 13 1.11 17.45 -2.43
N ILE A 14 0.13 16.54 -2.55
CA ILE A 14 -0.56 15.95 -1.39
C ILE A 14 0.43 15.09 -0.57
N SER A 15 1.24 14.27 -1.25
CA SER A 15 2.24 13.42 -0.58
C SER A 15 3.29 14.25 0.17
N GLN A 16 3.79 15.33 -0.43
CA GLN A 16 4.72 16.25 0.23
C GLN A 16 4.11 16.91 1.47
N ALA A 17 2.88 17.41 1.35
CA ALA A 17 2.19 18.01 2.48
C ALA A 17 1.93 17.01 3.62
N LEU A 18 1.63 15.75 3.29
CA LEU A 18 1.49 14.67 4.26
C LEU A 18 2.84 14.35 4.92
N TYR A 19 3.89 14.19 4.12
CA TYR A 19 5.26 13.97 4.58
C TYR A 19 5.68 15.02 5.62
N GLU A 20 5.58 16.32 5.28
CA GLU A 20 5.96 17.43 6.15
C GLU A 20 5.19 17.46 7.47
N ARG A 21 3.96 16.98 7.48
CA ARG A 21 3.16 16.88 8.71
C ARG A 21 3.58 15.70 9.56
N LEU A 22 3.77 14.53 8.94
CA LEU A 22 4.18 13.33 9.66
C LEU A 22 5.60 13.43 10.23
N GLU A 23 6.53 14.06 9.50
CA GLU A 23 7.92 14.29 9.95
C GLU A 23 8.00 15.08 11.28
N LYS A 24 7.01 15.95 11.54
CA LYS A 24 6.91 16.74 12.78
C LYS A 24 6.29 15.98 13.95
N LEU A 25 5.71 14.81 13.71
CA LEU A 25 5.06 14.01 14.74
C LEU A 25 6.02 12.97 15.32
N PRO A 26 6.15 12.89 16.65
CA PRO A 26 6.98 11.87 17.27
C PRO A 26 6.45 10.46 16.96
N GLY A 27 7.35 9.54 16.67
CA GLY A 27 7.01 8.15 16.34
C GLY A 27 6.72 7.89 14.85
N TYR A 28 6.72 8.91 14.00
CA TYR A 28 6.56 8.74 12.56
C TYR A 28 7.89 8.97 11.82
N LYS A 29 8.15 8.11 10.84
CA LYS A 29 9.30 8.20 9.92
C LYS A 29 8.76 8.12 8.49
N PRO A 30 8.25 9.22 7.93
CA PRO A 30 7.70 9.21 6.57
C PRO A 30 8.80 9.02 5.53
N VAL A 31 8.49 8.28 4.46
CA VAL A 31 9.37 8.08 3.30
C VAL A 31 8.56 8.36 2.03
N MET A 32 9.11 9.15 1.15
CA MET A 32 8.53 9.42 -0.16
C MET A 32 9.01 8.38 -1.17
N ILE A 33 8.08 7.77 -1.92
CA ILE A 33 8.43 6.89 -3.04
C ILE A 33 8.99 7.71 -4.21
N ARG A 34 8.58 8.98 -4.31
CA ARG A 34 8.95 9.89 -5.37
C ARG A 34 8.97 11.33 -4.84
N GLU A 35 10.07 12.02 -5.06
CA GLU A 35 10.27 13.40 -4.59
C GLU A 35 10.18 14.45 -5.72
N GLY A 36 10.10 14.01 -6.97
CA GLY A 36 10.11 14.87 -8.14
C GLY A 36 9.23 14.37 -9.29
N ASP A 37 9.35 15.02 -10.44
CA ASP A 37 8.60 14.69 -11.66
C ASP A 37 9.30 13.58 -12.46
N TYR A 38 9.36 12.40 -11.91
CA TYR A 38 9.83 11.17 -12.57
C TYR A 38 8.88 10.00 -12.28
N TYR A 39 8.94 8.98 -13.13
CA TYR A 39 8.15 7.77 -12.98
C TYR A 39 8.90 6.74 -12.14
N VAL A 40 8.21 6.13 -11.19
CA VAL A 40 8.67 4.94 -10.45
C VAL A 40 7.80 3.77 -10.85
N GLU A 41 8.40 2.71 -11.36
CA GLU A 41 7.70 1.49 -11.76
C GLU A 41 6.87 0.91 -10.61
N LEU A 42 5.72 0.30 -10.95
CA LEU A 42 4.78 -0.21 -9.95
C LEU A 42 5.42 -1.25 -9.02
N LYS A 43 6.25 -2.14 -9.58
CA LYS A 43 6.97 -3.15 -8.78
C LYS A 43 8.03 -2.55 -7.86
N ARG A 44 8.65 -1.44 -8.27
CA ARG A 44 9.70 -0.77 -7.49
C ARG A 44 9.16 -0.06 -6.25
N ARG A 45 7.89 0.34 -6.23
CA ARG A 45 7.29 1.10 -5.12
C ARG A 45 7.26 0.30 -3.80
N PRO A 46 6.71 -0.92 -3.77
CA PRO A 46 6.77 -1.74 -2.55
C PRO A 46 8.20 -2.13 -2.16
N GLU A 47 9.12 -2.32 -3.11
CA GLU A 47 10.52 -2.56 -2.80
C GLU A 47 11.16 -1.40 -2.03
N ILE A 48 10.90 -0.15 -2.43
CA ILE A 48 11.37 1.04 -1.71
C ILE A 48 10.79 1.05 -0.28
N ALA A 49 9.51 0.73 -0.12
CA ALA A 49 8.87 0.66 1.19
C ALA A 49 9.55 -0.40 2.09
N ARG A 50 9.80 -1.62 1.57
CA ARG A 50 10.52 -2.68 2.28
C ARG A 50 11.93 -2.27 2.69
N GLN A 51 12.71 -1.70 1.77
CA GLN A 51 14.07 -1.21 2.06
C GLN A 51 14.10 -0.19 3.20
N ASN A 52 13.02 0.54 3.40
CA ASN A 52 12.84 1.48 4.50
C ASN A 52 12.13 0.89 5.72
N ARG A 53 11.79 -0.40 5.71
CA ARG A 53 11.05 -1.08 6.78
C ARG A 53 9.74 -0.36 7.13
N ALA A 54 8.97 -0.03 6.10
CA ALA A 54 7.71 0.69 6.28
C ALA A 54 6.63 -0.22 6.91
N ASP A 55 5.96 0.28 7.92
CA ASP A 55 4.83 -0.39 8.58
C ASP A 55 3.51 -0.15 7.85
N LEU A 56 3.43 0.92 7.03
CA LEU A 56 2.25 1.28 6.26
C LEU A 56 2.66 1.88 4.92
N PHE A 57 2.04 1.39 3.85
CA PHE A 57 2.17 1.94 2.51
C PHE A 57 0.89 2.65 2.07
N VAL A 58 0.99 3.93 1.73
CA VAL A 58 -0.14 4.75 1.28
C VAL A 58 0.06 5.20 -0.16
N ALA A 59 -0.81 4.78 -1.07
CA ALA A 59 -0.84 5.24 -2.45
C ALA A 59 -1.91 6.32 -2.65
N ILE A 60 -1.50 7.50 -3.12
CA ILE A 60 -2.39 8.63 -3.37
C ILE A 60 -2.62 8.77 -4.87
N HIS A 61 -3.89 8.74 -5.28
CA HIS A 61 -4.33 8.87 -6.66
C HIS A 61 -5.30 10.02 -6.83
N ALA A 62 -5.34 10.61 -8.02
CA ALA A 62 -6.29 11.65 -8.42
C ALA A 62 -6.89 11.28 -9.79
N ASP A 63 -7.61 10.15 -9.81
CA ASP A 63 -8.12 9.55 -11.03
C ASP A 63 -9.13 10.45 -11.74
N TRP A 64 -8.97 10.52 -13.05
CA TRP A 64 -9.99 11.11 -13.91
C TRP A 64 -11.12 10.12 -14.19
N TYR A 65 -12.33 10.61 -14.14
CA TYR A 65 -13.51 9.82 -14.50
C TYR A 65 -14.36 10.53 -15.55
N ARG A 66 -14.86 9.80 -16.54
CA ARG A 66 -15.66 10.35 -17.65
C ARG A 66 -16.89 11.14 -17.18
N ASN A 67 -17.46 10.75 -16.06
CA ASN A 67 -18.62 11.44 -15.49
C ASN A 67 -18.15 12.55 -14.54
N SER A 68 -18.30 13.80 -14.95
CA SER A 68 -17.95 14.99 -14.15
C SER A 68 -18.69 15.10 -12.80
N ARG A 69 -19.77 14.32 -12.60
CA ARG A 69 -20.50 14.22 -11.32
C ARG A 69 -19.79 13.30 -10.31
N ALA A 70 -18.85 12.45 -10.76
CA ALA A 70 -18.07 11.61 -9.87
C ALA A 70 -17.06 12.48 -9.11
N ARG A 71 -17.39 12.83 -7.88
CA ARG A 71 -16.55 13.65 -6.99
C ARG A 71 -16.50 13.03 -5.62
N GLY A 72 -15.37 13.23 -4.91
CA GLY A 72 -15.17 12.76 -3.55
C GLY A 72 -14.10 11.71 -3.45
N VAL A 73 -13.72 11.40 -2.21
CA VAL A 73 -12.66 10.45 -1.88
C VAL A 73 -13.22 9.05 -1.69
N THR A 74 -12.45 8.06 -2.09
CA THR A 74 -12.65 6.64 -1.77
C THR A 74 -11.32 6.10 -1.22
N VAL A 75 -11.38 5.34 -0.15
CA VAL A 75 -10.24 4.63 0.40
C VAL A 75 -10.34 3.16 0.02
N TYR A 76 -9.23 2.60 -0.43
CA TYR A 76 -9.10 1.20 -0.83
C TYR A 76 -8.07 0.49 0.02
N ALA A 77 -8.33 -0.77 0.34
CA ALA A 77 -7.38 -1.73 0.89
C ALA A 77 -7.25 -2.94 -0.06
N LEU A 78 -6.22 -3.74 0.10
CA LEU A 78 -6.02 -4.95 -0.68
C LEU A 78 -7.16 -5.96 -0.43
N SER A 79 -7.64 -6.63 -1.48
CA SER A 79 -8.63 -7.71 -1.36
C SER A 79 -7.98 -9.06 -1.01
N GLY A 80 -8.71 -9.94 -0.29
CA GLY A 80 -8.28 -11.28 0.06
C GLY A 80 -7.87 -12.13 -1.13
N ASP A 81 -8.64 -12.10 -2.21
CA ASP A 81 -8.34 -12.84 -3.44
C ASP A 81 -6.98 -12.48 -4.04
N ARG A 82 -6.56 -11.23 -3.89
CA ARG A 82 -5.25 -10.79 -4.34
C ARG A 82 -4.16 -11.26 -3.39
N ALA A 83 -4.41 -11.17 -2.09
CA ALA A 83 -3.52 -11.68 -1.06
C ALA A 83 -3.20 -13.16 -1.27
N ASP A 84 -4.22 -13.99 -1.52
CA ASP A 84 -4.05 -15.43 -1.76
C ASP A 84 -3.22 -15.72 -3.02
N ARG A 85 -3.44 -14.97 -4.11
CA ARG A 85 -2.63 -15.11 -5.34
C ARG A 85 -1.17 -14.73 -5.11
N GLU A 86 -0.90 -13.67 -4.35
CA GLU A 86 0.46 -13.26 -4.02
C GLU A 86 1.17 -14.28 -3.14
N ASN A 87 0.47 -14.87 -2.17
CA ASN A 87 1.00 -15.97 -1.38
C ASN A 87 1.48 -17.12 -2.26
N SER A 88 0.61 -17.58 -3.15
CA SER A 88 0.92 -18.68 -4.07
C SER A 88 2.11 -18.36 -4.98
N ALA A 89 2.19 -17.13 -5.51
CA ALA A 89 3.30 -16.69 -6.33
C ALA A 89 4.62 -16.64 -5.54
N ARG A 90 4.59 -16.18 -4.29
CA ARG A 90 5.79 -16.10 -3.43
C ARG A 90 6.32 -17.46 -3.03
N VAL A 91 5.43 -18.43 -2.75
CA VAL A 91 5.84 -19.81 -2.45
C VAL A 91 6.50 -20.44 -3.68
N ALA A 92 5.92 -20.26 -4.87
CA ALA A 92 6.54 -20.73 -6.12
C ALA A 92 7.89 -20.05 -6.43
N GLU A 93 8.04 -18.78 -6.08
CA GLU A 93 9.28 -18.02 -6.26
C GLU A 93 10.35 -18.39 -5.23
N LYS A 94 9.94 -18.86 -4.03
CA LYS A 94 10.85 -19.39 -3.00
C LYS A 94 11.63 -20.62 -3.50
N GLU A 95 11.02 -21.48 -4.32
CA GLU A 95 11.72 -22.61 -4.94
C GLU A 95 12.85 -22.15 -5.88
N ASN A 96 12.79 -20.91 -6.37
CA ASN A 96 13.74 -20.35 -7.32
C ASN A 96 14.74 -19.34 -6.72
N SER A 97 14.52 -18.82 -5.51
CA SER A 97 15.46 -17.88 -4.88
C SER A 97 15.24 -17.72 -3.37
N ALA A 98 16.21 -18.14 -2.58
CA ALA A 98 16.22 -18.03 -1.11
C ALA A 98 16.24 -16.57 -0.57
N ASP A 99 16.39 -15.57 -1.42
CA ASP A 99 16.59 -14.17 -1.04
C ASP A 99 15.30 -13.32 -0.93
N LEU A 100 14.14 -13.83 -1.33
CA LEU A 100 12.93 -13.00 -1.49
C LEU A 100 12.06 -12.87 -0.25
N LEU A 101 12.29 -13.63 0.78
CA LEU A 101 11.52 -13.64 2.02
C LEU A 101 12.10 -12.75 3.13
N GLY A 102 13.10 -11.96 2.83
CA GLY A 102 13.72 -11.01 3.76
C GLY A 102 12.81 -9.87 4.27
N GLY A 103 11.53 -9.86 3.88
CA GLY A 103 10.54 -8.88 4.32
C GLY A 103 9.61 -9.36 5.42
N VAL A 104 9.43 -10.67 5.58
CA VAL A 104 8.56 -11.22 6.61
C VAL A 104 9.37 -11.50 7.88
N GLY A 105 9.38 -10.54 8.80
CA GLY A 105 10.04 -10.64 10.09
C GLY A 105 11.53 -10.88 9.97
N GLY A 106 12.32 -9.83 10.06
CA GLY A 106 13.77 -9.81 9.81
C GLY A 106 14.65 -10.84 10.53
N ASP A 107 14.09 -11.83 11.23
CA ASP A 107 14.81 -12.88 11.95
C ASP A 107 14.26 -14.29 11.73
N LEU A 108 13.15 -14.46 10.98
CA LEU A 108 12.63 -15.79 10.64
C LEU A 108 13.24 -16.24 9.31
N ALA A 109 14.29 -17.07 9.38
CA ALA A 109 14.80 -17.81 8.24
C ALA A 109 13.75 -18.83 7.78
N LEU A 110 12.74 -18.38 7.00
CA LEU A 110 11.69 -19.25 6.46
C LEU A 110 12.27 -20.39 5.60
N GLY A 111 13.53 -20.26 5.14
CA GLY A 111 14.25 -21.30 4.41
C GLY A 111 14.54 -22.56 5.19
N GLU A 112 14.49 -22.52 6.54
CA GLU A 112 14.69 -23.66 7.43
C GLU A 112 13.36 -24.31 7.88
N LEU A 113 12.22 -23.70 7.53
CA LEU A 113 10.90 -24.20 7.91
C LEU A 113 10.33 -25.12 6.82
N ASP A 114 9.51 -26.06 7.26
CA ASP A 114 8.65 -26.85 6.40
C ASP A 114 7.76 -25.93 5.55
N ASP A 115 7.53 -26.28 4.28
CA ASP A 115 6.83 -25.43 3.32
C ASP A 115 5.38 -25.12 3.77
N ASP A 116 4.69 -26.04 4.43
CA ASP A 116 3.34 -25.83 4.96
C ASP A 116 3.36 -24.84 6.13
N VAL A 117 4.40 -24.88 6.96
CA VAL A 117 4.58 -23.93 8.07
C VAL A 117 4.91 -22.53 7.53
N ALA A 118 5.81 -22.44 6.55
CA ALA A 118 6.16 -21.18 5.91
C ALA A 118 4.94 -20.53 5.24
N LEU A 119 4.14 -21.32 4.50
CA LEU A 119 2.90 -20.86 3.87
C LEU A 119 1.88 -20.36 4.90
N THR A 120 1.74 -21.09 6.00
CA THR A 120 0.82 -20.71 7.09
C THR A 120 1.24 -19.39 7.72
N LEU A 121 2.53 -19.19 8.00
CA LEU A 121 3.04 -17.93 8.57
C LEU A 121 2.84 -16.74 7.63
N VAL A 122 3.12 -16.91 6.34
CA VAL A 122 2.87 -15.87 5.33
C VAL A 122 1.38 -15.55 5.23
N SER A 123 0.50 -16.55 5.27
CA SER A 123 -0.96 -16.37 5.24
C SER A 123 -1.47 -15.60 6.47
N LEU A 124 -0.95 -15.92 7.66
CA LEU A 124 -1.27 -15.20 8.90
C LEU A 124 -0.80 -13.74 8.85
N GLN A 125 0.43 -13.50 8.36
CA GLN A 125 0.96 -12.16 8.19
C GLN A 125 0.09 -11.33 7.24
N MET A 126 -0.34 -11.91 6.13
CA MET A 126 -1.21 -11.23 5.18
C MET A 126 -2.58 -10.92 5.75
N ALA A 127 -3.19 -11.86 6.47
CA ALA A 127 -4.49 -11.65 7.13
C ALA A 127 -4.39 -10.49 8.14
N TRP A 128 -3.33 -10.48 8.94
CA TRP A 128 -3.06 -9.39 9.89
C TRP A 128 -2.85 -8.04 9.19
N SER A 129 -2.01 -7.99 8.16
CA SER A 129 -1.75 -6.77 7.37
C SER A 129 -3.04 -6.21 6.74
N MET A 130 -3.90 -7.08 6.23
CA MET A 130 -5.20 -6.68 5.68
C MET A 130 -6.12 -6.08 6.74
N GLU A 131 -6.18 -6.67 7.93
CA GLU A 131 -6.97 -6.13 9.05
C GLU A 131 -6.46 -4.74 9.46
N GLN A 132 -5.14 -4.58 9.63
CA GLN A 132 -4.52 -3.29 9.93
C GLN A 132 -4.80 -2.25 8.83
N SER A 133 -4.73 -2.64 7.56
CA SER A 133 -5.04 -1.79 6.42
C SER A 133 -6.49 -1.30 6.43
N LEU A 134 -7.45 -2.17 6.80
CA LEU A 134 -8.85 -1.80 6.94
C LEU A 134 -9.08 -0.84 8.11
N MET A 135 -8.41 -1.05 9.24
CA MET A 135 -8.48 -0.16 10.41
C MET A 135 -7.88 1.21 10.09
N ALA A 136 -6.69 1.25 9.52
CA ALA A 136 -6.04 2.49 9.08
C ALA A 136 -6.89 3.23 8.04
N GLY A 137 -7.37 2.50 7.04
CA GLY A 137 -8.25 3.03 5.99
C GLY A 137 -9.54 3.63 6.54
N THR A 138 -10.15 3.00 7.55
CA THR A 138 -11.35 3.50 8.22
C THR A 138 -11.06 4.80 8.96
N SER A 139 -9.98 4.86 9.72
CA SER A 139 -9.55 6.07 10.44
C SER A 139 -9.27 7.23 9.49
N ILE A 140 -8.62 6.95 8.35
CA ILE A 140 -8.37 7.94 7.29
C ILE A 140 -9.69 8.42 6.70
N LEU A 141 -10.60 7.50 6.38
CA LEU A 141 -11.90 7.83 5.78
C LEU A 141 -12.75 8.71 6.69
N ASP A 142 -12.81 8.39 7.98
CA ASP A 142 -13.54 9.16 8.99
C ASP A 142 -12.95 10.57 9.16
N SER A 143 -11.63 10.69 9.17
CA SER A 143 -10.94 11.98 9.21
C SER A 143 -11.21 12.82 7.96
N LEU A 144 -11.24 12.21 6.79
CA LEU A 144 -11.52 12.88 5.52
C LEU A 144 -12.99 13.32 5.41
N ALA A 145 -13.92 12.64 6.07
CA ALA A 145 -15.34 13.01 6.06
C ALA A 145 -15.60 14.40 6.65
N GLY A 146 -14.73 14.87 7.55
CA GLY A 146 -14.80 16.22 8.13
C GLY A 146 -14.28 17.34 7.21
N VAL A 147 -13.52 17.01 6.18
CA VAL A 147 -12.82 18.01 5.34
C VAL A 147 -13.16 17.93 3.85
N THR A 148 -13.71 16.81 3.38
CA THR A 148 -14.05 16.65 1.97
C THR A 148 -15.25 15.72 1.78
N ARG A 149 -15.81 15.74 0.56
CA ARG A 149 -16.88 14.83 0.19
C ARG A 149 -16.37 13.39 0.09
N ILE A 150 -17.03 12.49 0.80
CA ILE A 150 -16.78 11.05 0.70
C ILE A 150 -17.68 10.44 -0.37
N ARG A 151 -17.10 9.66 -1.27
CA ARG A 151 -17.83 8.96 -2.33
C ARG A 151 -18.33 7.59 -1.86
N LYS A 152 -17.55 6.89 -1.05
CA LYS A 152 -17.88 5.60 -0.44
C LYS A 152 -17.69 5.69 1.05
N THR A 153 -18.73 5.43 1.82
CA THR A 153 -18.77 5.55 3.27
C THR A 153 -18.06 4.41 4.02
N LYS A 154 -17.54 3.44 3.28
CA LYS A 154 -16.73 2.34 3.83
C LYS A 154 -15.49 2.16 2.97
N VAL A 155 -14.40 1.70 3.58
CA VAL A 155 -13.20 1.26 2.87
C VAL A 155 -13.60 0.19 1.86
N GLN A 156 -13.14 0.35 0.63
CA GLN A 156 -13.38 -0.62 -0.44
C GLN A 156 -12.19 -1.57 -0.51
N GLN A 157 -12.43 -2.82 -0.84
CA GLN A 157 -11.36 -3.77 -1.12
C GLN A 157 -11.25 -4.00 -2.62
N ALA A 158 -10.04 -3.97 -3.14
CA ALA A 158 -9.76 -4.17 -4.55
C ALA A 158 -8.40 -4.82 -4.78
N SER A 159 -8.30 -5.57 -5.89
CA SER A 159 -7.03 -6.17 -6.33
C SER A 159 -6.18 -5.12 -7.05
N LEU A 160 -5.55 -4.23 -6.30
CA LEU A 160 -4.73 -3.14 -6.85
C LEU A 160 -3.26 -3.55 -6.89
N GLN A 161 -2.67 -3.48 -8.07
CA GLN A 161 -1.26 -3.87 -8.27
C GLN A 161 -0.29 -3.04 -7.42
N VAL A 162 -0.60 -1.78 -7.16
CA VAL A 162 0.23 -0.88 -6.34
C VAL A 162 0.28 -1.30 -4.87
N LEU A 163 -0.72 -2.05 -4.38
CA LEU A 163 -0.79 -2.56 -3.00
C LEU A 163 -0.24 -3.99 -2.87
N ASN A 164 0.52 -4.43 -3.86
CA ASN A 164 1.03 -5.79 -3.96
C ASN A 164 2.25 -6.02 -3.06
N SER A 165 2.08 -5.82 -1.78
CA SER A 165 3.11 -6.04 -0.76
C SER A 165 2.45 -6.59 0.51
N PRO A 166 2.37 -7.92 0.66
CA PRO A 166 1.67 -8.53 1.78
C PRO A 166 2.38 -8.33 3.13
N ASP A 167 3.60 -7.86 3.11
CA ASP A 167 4.48 -7.63 4.25
C ASP A 167 4.49 -6.17 4.75
N ILE A 168 3.65 -5.31 4.15
CA ILE A 168 3.53 -3.89 4.52
C ILE A 168 2.06 -3.51 4.68
#